data_a981389d36546aa26da9af844bd77763
#
_entry.id   a981389d36546aa26da9af844bd77763
#
_cell.length_a   1.000
_cell.length_b   1.000
_cell.length_c   1.000
_cell.angle_alpha   90.00
_cell.angle_beta   90.00
_cell.angle_gamma   90.00
#
_symmetry.space_group_name_H-M   'P 1'
#
loop_
_entity.id
_entity.type
_entity.pdbx_description
1 polymer ?
#
loop_
_entity_poly.entity_id
_entity_poly.type
_entity_poly.pdbx_seq_one_letter_code
_entity_poly.pdbx_strand_id
1 'polypeptide(L)'
;KSWDDFVSRLHHDCVGAGVEQHYTADAIFIVQARRLIFGIDIDYTDRLTVILEDKYWLTPMEYWDDCGPENRGALDAAATEESDGECNFADLSVADQWDLLGNLPDHTVTGWDDRWEYVCAHLTHDAANAFIDRKKHDYPEGLRVYVEAQIYCWEYNAIKDAILDGRIVFQPPKGGD
;
A
#
# COMPACT_ATOMS: atom_id res chain seq x y z
N LYS A 1 -27.08 6.01 -6.41
CA LYS A 1 -26.61 5.11 -7.48
C LYS A 1 -27.77 4.21 -7.85
N SER A 2 -28.18 4.19 -9.14
CA SER A 2 -29.25 3.35 -9.66
C SER A 2 -28.71 2.01 -10.16
N TRP A 3 -29.61 1.05 -10.41
CA TRP A 3 -29.26 -0.20 -11.08
C TRP A 3 -28.71 0.05 -12.49
N ASP A 4 -29.33 0.96 -13.26
CA ASP A 4 -28.91 1.30 -14.61
C ASP A 4 -27.51 1.93 -14.64
N ASP A 5 -27.20 2.79 -13.67
CA ASP A 5 -25.86 3.36 -13.49
C ASP A 5 -24.82 2.25 -13.21
N PHE A 6 -25.15 1.26 -12.38
CA PHE A 6 -24.30 0.11 -12.14
C PHE A 6 -24.08 -0.72 -13.41
N VAL A 7 -25.14 -1.08 -14.15
CA VAL A 7 -25.05 -1.87 -15.39
C VAL A 7 -24.21 -1.14 -16.43
N SER A 8 -24.40 0.18 -16.58
CA SER A 8 -23.62 1.00 -17.51
C SER A 8 -22.12 0.98 -17.17
N ARG A 9 -21.76 1.09 -15.90
CA ARG A 9 -20.36 1.02 -15.45
C ARG A 9 -19.77 -0.38 -15.63
N LEU A 10 -20.53 -1.41 -15.29
CA LEU A 10 -20.09 -2.79 -15.48
C LEU A 10 -19.83 -3.08 -16.97
N HIS A 11 -20.70 -2.59 -17.87
CA HIS A 11 -20.47 -2.69 -19.31
C HIS A 11 -19.19 -1.93 -19.72
N HIS A 12 -19.06 -0.67 -19.29
CA HIS A 12 -17.86 0.14 -19.58
C HIS A 12 -16.58 -0.57 -19.17
N ASP A 13 -16.54 -1.11 -17.96
CA ASP A 13 -15.33 -1.67 -17.35
C ASP A 13 -14.98 -3.09 -17.84
N CYS A 14 -15.99 -3.91 -18.23
CA CYS A 14 -15.75 -5.31 -18.60
C CYS A 14 -15.77 -5.58 -20.11
N VAL A 15 -16.50 -4.77 -20.92
CA VAL A 15 -16.74 -5.00 -22.34
C VAL A 15 -16.54 -3.74 -23.17
N GLY A 16 -16.66 -2.57 -22.57
CA GLY A 16 -16.59 -1.27 -23.24
C GLY A 16 -15.20 -0.65 -23.24
N ALA A 17 -15.17 0.69 -23.37
CA ALA A 17 -13.94 1.47 -23.48
C ALA A 17 -13.02 1.41 -22.22
N GLY A 18 -13.55 1.03 -21.07
CA GLY A 18 -12.76 0.84 -19.85
C GLY A 18 -11.72 -0.28 -19.98
N VAL A 19 -12.02 -1.30 -20.79
CA VAL A 19 -11.09 -2.42 -21.07
C VAL A 19 -9.74 -1.91 -21.62
N GLU A 20 -9.77 -0.90 -22.47
CA GLU A 20 -8.55 -0.29 -23.01
C GLU A 20 -7.76 0.49 -21.96
N GLN A 21 -8.45 1.07 -20.94
CA GLN A 21 -7.81 1.86 -19.90
C GLN A 21 -7.03 1.00 -18.91
N HIS A 22 -7.51 -0.20 -18.61
CA HIS A 22 -6.84 -1.11 -17.67
C HIS A 22 -6.34 -2.41 -18.33
N TYR A 23 -6.44 -2.52 -19.65
CA TYR A 23 -5.93 -3.64 -20.47
C TYR A 23 -6.45 -5.03 -20.04
N THR A 24 -7.68 -5.09 -19.51
CA THR A 24 -8.22 -6.31 -18.92
C THR A 24 -9.72 -6.43 -19.23
N ALA A 25 -10.11 -7.43 -20.01
CA ALA A 25 -11.51 -7.80 -20.17
C ALA A 25 -12.01 -8.66 -18.99
N ASP A 26 -13.33 -8.72 -18.80
CA ASP A 26 -13.95 -9.49 -17.71
C ASP A 26 -13.32 -9.19 -16.35
N ALA A 27 -13.11 -7.91 -16.06
CA ALA A 27 -12.35 -7.44 -14.93
C ALA A 27 -13.10 -7.53 -13.60
N ILE A 28 -12.37 -7.86 -12.53
CA ILE A 28 -12.73 -7.55 -11.15
C ILE A 28 -11.72 -6.58 -10.58
N PHE A 29 -12.19 -5.63 -9.77
CA PHE A 29 -11.37 -4.55 -9.20
C PHE A 29 -11.10 -4.84 -7.74
N ILE A 30 -9.89 -5.28 -7.45
CA ILE A 30 -9.44 -5.67 -6.11
C ILE A 30 -8.79 -4.44 -5.47
N VAL A 31 -9.29 -4.03 -4.31
CA VAL A 31 -8.59 -3.05 -3.48
C VAL A 31 -7.56 -3.81 -2.65
N GLN A 32 -6.33 -3.34 -2.72
CA GLN A 32 -5.21 -3.88 -1.95
C GLN A 32 -4.62 -2.79 -1.06
N ALA A 33 -4.23 -3.17 0.15
CA ALA A 33 -3.49 -2.33 1.07
C ALA A 33 -2.00 -2.67 1.02
N ARG A 34 -1.16 -1.63 1.02
CA ARG A 34 0.27 -1.81 1.21
C ARG A 34 0.56 -2.19 2.65
N ARG A 35 1.42 -3.17 2.84
CA ARG A 35 1.92 -3.61 4.15
C ARG A 35 3.44 -3.63 4.12
N LEU A 36 4.03 -2.99 5.11
CA LEU A 36 5.47 -3.08 5.34
C LEU A 36 5.77 -4.34 6.16
N ILE A 37 6.82 -5.04 5.79
CA ILE A 37 7.32 -6.25 6.45
C ILE A 37 8.72 -5.95 6.91
N PHE A 38 8.93 -6.00 8.20
CA PHE A 38 10.22 -5.78 8.83
C PHE A 38 10.88 -7.10 9.26
N GLY A 39 12.15 -7.07 9.59
CA GLY A 39 12.89 -8.23 10.05
C GLY A 39 13.50 -9.05 8.92
N ILE A 40 13.65 -8.48 7.73
CA ILE A 40 14.39 -9.10 6.64
C ILE A 40 15.87 -8.95 6.95
N ASP A 41 16.61 -10.04 6.75
CA ASP A 41 18.06 -10.03 6.90
C ASP A 41 18.68 -9.01 5.92
N ILE A 42 19.55 -8.16 6.44
CA ILE A 42 20.19 -7.08 5.70
C ILE A 42 21.01 -7.55 4.50
N ASP A 43 21.45 -8.80 4.50
CA ASP A 43 22.17 -9.40 3.37
C ASP A 43 21.28 -9.70 2.16
N TYR A 44 19.95 -9.64 2.33
CA TYR A 44 18.98 -9.94 1.27
C TYR A 44 18.21 -8.74 0.75
N THR A 45 18.46 -7.53 1.28
CA THR A 45 17.77 -6.32 0.84
C THR A 45 18.63 -5.08 1.03
N ASP A 46 18.55 -4.17 0.06
CA ASP A 46 19.15 -2.83 0.16
C ASP A 46 18.23 -1.82 0.90
N ARG A 47 17.02 -2.26 1.27
CA ARG A 47 16.04 -1.44 1.97
C ARG A 47 16.18 -1.63 3.47
N LEU A 48 16.76 -0.64 4.14
CA LEU A 48 16.94 -0.67 5.58
C LEU A 48 15.94 0.24 6.28
N THR A 49 15.68 -0.07 7.53
CA THR A 49 14.84 0.70 8.45
C THR A 49 15.43 0.65 9.84
N VAL A 50 15.26 1.71 10.60
CA VAL A 50 15.49 1.69 12.04
C VAL A 50 14.16 1.63 12.77
N ILE A 51 14.08 0.79 13.79
CA ILE A 51 12.91 0.56 14.63
C ILE A 51 13.28 0.91 16.06
N LEU A 52 12.43 1.70 16.69
CA LEU A 52 12.47 2.02 18.12
C LEU A 52 11.06 1.90 18.69
N GLU A 53 10.83 0.97 19.60
CA GLU A 53 9.50 0.63 20.13
C GLU A 53 8.49 0.30 19.00
N ASP A 54 7.41 1.09 18.88
CA ASP A 54 6.36 0.92 17.86
C ASP A 54 6.55 1.82 16.63
N LYS A 55 7.66 2.57 16.58
CA LYS A 55 7.98 3.50 15.48
C LYS A 55 9.05 2.91 14.57
N TYR A 56 8.98 3.31 13.31
CA TYR A 56 10.01 2.99 12.32
C TYR A 56 10.28 4.19 11.41
N TRP A 57 11.48 4.25 10.86
CA TRP A 57 11.90 5.25 9.88
C TRP A 57 12.65 4.54 8.75
N LEU A 58 12.29 4.86 7.51
CA LEU A 58 12.81 4.18 6.32
C LEU A 58 14.12 4.77 5.81
N THR A 59 14.54 5.89 6.37
CA THR A 59 15.84 6.49 6.10
C THR A 59 16.48 7.02 7.39
N PRO A 60 17.84 7.07 7.45
CA PRO A 60 18.52 7.65 8.63
C PRO A 60 18.13 9.09 8.90
N MET A 61 17.88 9.87 7.84
CA MET A 61 17.53 11.29 7.98
C MET A 61 16.10 11.49 8.48
N GLU A 62 15.14 10.61 8.11
CA GLU A 62 13.81 10.63 8.72
C GLU A 62 13.88 10.42 10.23
N TYR A 63 14.71 9.47 10.68
CA TYR A 63 14.96 9.27 12.10
C TYR A 63 15.60 10.49 12.74
N TRP A 64 16.63 11.05 12.11
CA TRP A 64 17.33 12.24 12.60
C TRP A 64 16.38 13.43 12.79
N ASP A 65 15.48 13.65 11.86
CA ASP A 65 14.52 14.75 11.91
C ASP A 65 13.46 14.58 13.01
N ASP A 66 13.08 13.34 13.31
CA ASP A 66 12.04 13.01 14.31
C ASP A 66 12.61 12.71 15.72
N CYS A 67 13.87 12.29 15.82
CA CYS A 67 14.45 11.92 17.11
C CYS A 67 14.68 13.13 18.02
N GLY A 68 14.60 12.88 19.33
CA GLY A 68 14.82 13.91 20.34
C GLY A 68 16.29 14.39 20.42
N PRO A 69 16.52 15.54 21.11
CA PRO A 69 17.84 16.15 21.21
C PRO A 69 18.88 15.24 21.89
N GLU A 70 18.47 14.32 22.75
CA GLU A 70 19.35 13.36 23.41
C GLU A 70 19.93 12.38 22.40
N ASN A 71 19.10 11.77 21.55
CA ASN A 71 19.54 10.83 20.51
C ASN A 71 20.35 11.55 19.42
N ARG A 72 19.95 12.78 19.04
CA ARG A 72 20.77 13.59 18.12
C ARG A 72 22.16 13.84 18.66
N GLY A 73 22.26 14.25 19.92
CA GLY A 73 23.55 14.49 20.57
C GLY A 73 24.41 13.24 20.65
N ALA A 74 23.81 12.07 20.90
CA ALA A 74 24.51 10.79 20.92
C ALA A 74 25.03 10.41 19.50
N LEU A 75 24.21 10.61 18.47
CA LEU A 75 24.62 10.36 17.08
C LEU A 75 25.73 11.30 16.60
N ASP A 76 25.63 12.59 16.91
CA ASP A 76 26.68 13.56 16.57
C ASP A 76 27.98 13.25 17.31
N ALA A 77 27.91 12.86 18.56
CA ALA A 77 29.11 12.48 19.34
C ALA A 77 29.78 11.24 18.74
N ALA A 78 28.96 10.22 18.38
CA ALA A 78 29.48 9.00 17.77
C ALA A 78 30.08 9.27 16.38
N ALA A 79 29.42 10.08 15.54
CA ALA A 79 29.91 10.48 14.24
C ALA A 79 31.23 11.26 14.33
N THR A 80 31.34 12.16 15.31
CA THR A 80 32.56 12.93 15.58
C THR A 80 33.71 12.03 16.02
N GLU A 81 33.42 11.01 16.87
CA GLU A 81 34.43 10.04 17.30
C GLU A 81 34.93 9.18 16.15
N GLU A 82 34.03 8.70 15.27
CA GLU A 82 34.35 7.84 14.14
C GLU A 82 35.13 8.59 13.04
N SER A 83 34.85 9.90 12.86
CA SER A 83 35.49 10.76 11.86
C SER A 83 36.70 11.56 12.36
N ASP A 84 37.27 11.24 13.53
CA ASP A 84 38.35 12.02 14.15
C ASP A 84 38.02 13.53 14.29
N GLY A 85 36.76 13.86 14.48
CA GLY A 85 36.28 15.23 14.71
C GLY A 85 35.90 16.01 13.43
N GLU A 86 35.80 15.34 12.28
CA GLU A 86 35.57 16.01 11.00
C GLU A 86 34.10 16.13 10.60
N CYS A 87 33.22 15.22 11.05
CA CYS A 87 31.84 15.10 10.58
C CYS A 87 30.81 15.04 11.72
N ASN A 88 29.61 15.55 11.44
CA ASN A 88 28.42 15.25 12.23
C ASN A 88 27.64 14.08 11.57
N PHE A 89 26.63 13.53 12.24
CA PHE A 89 25.83 12.42 11.72
C PHE A 89 25.26 12.68 10.30
N ALA A 90 24.73 13.88 10.06
CA ALA A 90 24.13 14.24 8.77
C ALA A 90 25.16 14.33 7.61
N ASP A 91 26.44 14.47 7.92
CA ASP A 91 27.52 14.59 6.93
C ASP A 91 28.13 13.24 6.55
N LEU A 92 27.81 12.17 7.29
CA LEU A 92 28.29 10.81 7.04
C LEU A 92 27.65 10.18 5.79
N SER A 93 28.30 9.15 5.26
CA SER A 93 27.67 8.31 4.24
C SER A 93 26.43 7.62 4.80
N VAL A 94 25.47 7.28 3.92
CA VAL A 94 24.23 6.58 4.35
C VAL A 94 24.55 5.24 5.01
N ALA A 95 25.62 4.54 4.60
CA ALA A 95 26.04 3.29 5.20
C ALA A 95 26.51 3.50 6.65
N ASP A 96 27.39 4.49 6.86
CA ASP A 96 27.90 4.80 8.21
C ASP A 96 26.77 5.30 9.13
N GLN A 97 25.80 6.06 8.57
CA GLN A 97 24.60 6.47 9.31
C GLN A 97 23.80 5.25 9.82
N TRP A 98 23.60 4.22 8.99
CA TRP A 98 22.93 3.00 9.40
C TRP A 98 23.71 2.22 10.46
N ASP A 99 25.04 2.16 10.35
CA ASP A 99 25.88 1.49 11.33
C ASP A 99 25.79 2.18 12.69
N LEU A 100 25.85 3.51 12.73
CA LEU A 100 25.69 4.27 13.96
C LEU A 100 24.29 4.08 14.59
N LEU A 101 23.22 4.08 13.78
CA LEU A 101 21.86 3.83 14.27
C LEU A 101 21.72 2.44 14.87
N GLY A 102 22.37 1.44 14.29
CA GLY A 102 22.38 0.06 14.81
C GLY A 102 23.13 -0.09 16.14
N ASN A 103 23.99 0.85 16.49
CA ASN A 103 24.74 0.86 17.75
C ASN A 103 24.03 1.63 18.88
N LEU A 104 22.95 2.35 18.59
CA LEU A 104 22.17 3.02 19.64
C LEU A 104 21.41 2.01 20.50
N PRO A 105 21.33 2.24 21.82
CA PRO A 105 20.51 1.42 22.72
C PRO A 105 19.05 1.34 22.26
N ASP A 106 18.48 0.15 22.39
CA ASP A 106 17.05 -0.13 22.10
C ASP A 106 16.63 0.08 20.61
N HIS A 107 17.58 0.42 19.73
CA HIS A 107 17.34 0.54 18.31
C HIS A 107 17.62 -0.77 17.58
N THR A 108 16.83 -1.05 16.55
CA THR A 108 17.07 -2.21 15.68
C THR A 108 17.11 -1.73 14.23
N VAL A 109 18.28 -1.87 13.58
CA VAL A 109 18.39 -1.72 12.14
C VAL A 109 18.14 -3.05 11.48
N THR A 110 17.20 -3.12 10.56
CA THR A 110 16.82 -4.35 9.86
C THR A 110 16.36 -4.05 8.43
N GLY A 111 16.34 -5.08 7.60
CA GLY A 111 15.76 -4.97 6.28
C GLY A 111 14.24 -4.93 6.31
N TRP A 112 13.67 -4.30 5.29
CA TRP A 112 12.23 -4.25 5.08
C TRP A 112 11.87 -4.48 3.61
N ASP A 113 10.63 -4.91 3.39
CA ASP A 113 10.00 -4.98 2.08
C ASP A 113 8.53 -4.58 2.18
N ASP A 114 7.85 -4.43 1.05
CA ASP A 114 6.43 -4.17 1.03
C ASP A 114 5.69 -5.18 0.14
N ARG A 115 4.48 -5.49 0.53
CA ARG A 115 3.55 -6.29 -0.25
C ARG A 115 2.17 -5.68 -0.26
N TRP A 116 1.41 -6.07 -1.28
CA TRP A 116 0.02 -5.68 -1.39
C TRP A 116 -0.88 -6.80 -0.91
N GLU A 117 -1.70 -6.51 0.08
CA GLU A 117 -2.65 -7.46 0.68
C GLU A 117 -4.07 -7.17 0.24
N TYR A 118 -4.84 -8.22 0.00
CA TYR A 118 -6.25 -8.12 -0.35
C TYR A 118 -7.06 -7.44 0.78
N VAL A 119 -7.91 -6.49 0.39
CA VAL A 119 -8.86 -5.83 1.30
C VAL A 119 -10.30 -6.20 0.92
N CYS A 120 -10.70 -5.92 -0.31
CA CYS A 120 -12.03 -6.24 -0.83
C CYS A 120 -12.00 -6.24 -2.37
N ALA A 121 -13.10 -6.71 -2.98
CA ALA A 121 -13.28 -6.70 -4.43
C ALA A 121 -14.57 -5.98 -4.82
N HIS A 122 -14.57 -5.37 -5.99
CA HIS A 122 -15.68 -4.63 -6.58
C HIS A 122 -15.88 -5.03 -8.04
N LEU A 123 -17.12 -4.94 -8.50
CA LEU A 123 -17.47 -5.23 -9.89
C LEU A 123 -17.21 -4.07 -10.84
N THR A 124 -16.95 -2.87 -10.32
CA THR A 124 -16.67 -1.67 -11.13
C THR A 124 -15.50 -0.88 -10.55
N HIS A 125 -14.72 -0.26 -11.42
CA HIS A 125 -13.58 0.59 -11.05
C HIS A 125 -13.99 1.76 -10.15
N ASP A 126 -15.11 2.40 -10.47
CA ASP A 126 -15.65 3.50 -9.66
C ASP A 126 -16.02 3.08 -8.23
N ALA A 127 -16.52 1.85 -8.05
CA ALA A 127 -16.85 1.35 -6.70
C ALA A 127 -15.58 1.10 -5.87
N ALA A 128 -14.52 0.59 -6.51
CA ALA A 128 -13.22 0.41 -5.87
C ALA A 128 -12.59 1.76 -5.46
N ASN A 129 -12.59 2.74 -6.36
CA ASN A 129 -12.10 4.08 -6.06
C ASN A 129 -12.91 4.78 -4.95
N ALA A 130 -14.24 4.66 -4.98
CA ALA A 130 -15.09 5.21 -3.92
C ALA A 130 -14.85 4.54 -2.55
N PHE A 131 -14.44 3.27 -2.53
CA PHE A 131 -13.97 2.61 -1.31
C PHE A 131 -12.67 3.22 -0.81
N ILE A 132 -11.68 3.37 -1.70
CA ILE A 132 -10.38 3.98 -1.37
C ILE A 132 -10.57 5.38 -0.79
N ASP A 133 -11.33 6.24 -1.46
CA ASP A 133 -11.58 7.62 -1.00
C ASP A 133 -12.20 7.69 0.40
N ARG A 134 -13.07 6.75 0.73
CA ARG A 134 -13.72 6.67 2.04
C ARG A 134 -12.80 6.10 3.11
N LYS A 135 -11.87 5.19 2.74
CA LYS A 135 -11.09 4.37 3.66
C LYS A 135 -9.60 4.69 3.74
N LYS A 136 -9.07 5.55 2.90
CA LYS A 136 -7.63 5.86 2.85
C LYS A 136 -7.02 6.29 4.18
N HIS A 137 -7.80 6.87 5.09
CA HIS A 137 -7.34 7.25 6.42
C HIS A 137 -7.09 6.07 7.38
N ASP A 138 -7.69 4.90 7.09
CA ASP A 138 -7.49 3.66 7.85
C ASP A 138 -6.22 2.89 7.39
N TYR A 139 -5.59 3.33 6.28
CA TYR A 139 -4.46 2.64 5.63
C TYR A 139 -3.33 3.64 5.33
N PRO A 140 -2.50 3.97 6.33
CA PRO A 140 -1.46 4.99 6.20
C PRO A 140 -0.43 4.67 5.11
N GLU A 141 -0.14 3.39 4.88
CA GLU A 141 0.80 2.94 3.86
C GLU A 141 0.24 2.97 2.43
N GLY A 142 -1.06 3.24 2.30
CA GLY A 142 -1.76 3.42 1.04
C GLY A 142 -2.63 2.25 0.60
N LEU A 143 -3.52 2.59 -0.32
CA LEU A 143 -4.42 1.66 -1.01
C LEU A 143 -4.23 1.80 -2.52
N ARG A 144 -4.43 0.69 -3.26
CA ARG A 144 -4.49 0.72 -4.72
C ARG A 144 -5.64 -0.13 -5.24
N VAL A 145 -6.04 0.12 -6.47
CA VAL A 145 -6.87 -0.80 -7.24
C VAL A 145 -5.94 -1.69 -8.07
N TYR A 146 -6.08 -3.00 -7.91
CA TYR A 146 -5.49 -4.01 -8.77
C TYR A 146 -6.60 -4.60 -9.63
N VAL A 147 -6.39 -4.64 -10.95
CA VAL A 147 -7.36 -5.17 -11.89
C VAL A 147 -6.99 -6.59 -12.26
N GLU A 148 -7.91 -7.52 -12.02
CA GLU A 148 -7.71 -8.94 -12.30
C GLU A 148 -8.71 -9.45 -13.33
N ALA A 149 -8.20 -10.17 -14.33
CA ALA A 149 -9.02 -10.79 -15.35
C ALA A 149 -9.72 -12.05 -14.79
N GLN A 150 -11.02 -12.15 -14.99
CA GLN A 150 -11.82 -13.31 -14.59
C GLN A 150 -12.17 -14.23 -15.78
N ILE A 151 -11.34 -14.27 -16.80
CA ILE A 151 -11.59 -15.01 -18.06
C ILE A 151 -11.92 -16.50 -17.82
N TYR A 152 -11.27 -17.10 -16.82
CA TYR A 152 -11.43 -18.51 -16.50
C TYR A 152 -12.47 -18.78 -15.39
N CYS A 153 -13.06 -17.74 -14.80
CA CYS A 153 -14.10 -17.86 -13.77
C CYS A 153 -15.48 -17.89 -14.45
N TRP A 154 -15.94 -19.07 -14.83
CA TRP A 154 -17.20 -19.24 -15.57
C TRP A 154 -18.41 -18.73 -14.78
N GLU A 155 -18.43 -18.89 -13.46
CA GLU A 155 -19.51 -18.41 -12.59
C GLU A 155 -19.61 -16.89 -12.61
N TYR A 156 -18.46 -16.20 -12.49
CA TYR A 156 -18.41 -14.76 -12.59
C TYR A 156 -18.93 -14.28 -13.93
N ASN A 157 -18.45 -14.87 -15.02
CA ASN A 157 -18.85 -14.49 -16.38
C ASN A 157 -20.32 -14.76 -16.63
N ALA A 158 -20.87 -15.89 -16.18
CA ALA A 158 -22.29 -16.20 -16.32
C ALA A 158 -23.18 -15.17 -15.59
N ILE A 159 -22.78 -14.72 -14.40
CA ILE A 159 -23.53 -13.70 -13.64
C ILE A 159 -23.38 -12.33 -14.31
N LYS A 160 -22.17 -11.94 -14.66
CA LYS A 160 -21.89 -10.66 -15.34
C LYS A 160 -22.69 -10.56 -16.65
N ASP A 161 -22.63 -11.58 -17.50
CA ASP A 161 -23.35 -11.59 -18.79
C ASP A 161 -24.87 -11.56 -18.57
N ALA A 162 -25.38 -12.27 -17.55
CA ALA A 162 -26.79 -12.22 -17.22
C ALA A 162 -27.27 -10.84 -16.76
N ILE A 163 -26.38 -10.08 -16.08
CA ILE A 163 -26.66 -8.67 -15.71
C ILE A 163 -26.63 -7.79 -16.95
N LEU A 164 -25.61 -7.91 -17.81
CA LEU A 164 -25.44 -7.10 -19.01
C LEU A 164 -26.54 -7.33 -20.04
N ASP A 165 -27.00 -8.59 -20.16
CA ASP A 165 -28.11 -9.00 -21.05
C ASP A 165 -29.50 -8.67 -20.48
N GLY A 166 -29.58 -8.12 -19.26
CA GLY A 166 -30.86 -7.80 -18.60
C GLY A 166 -31.64 -9.02 -18.10
N ARG A 167 -31.03 -10.19 -18.05
CA ARG A 167 -31.64 -11.41 -17.47
C ARG A 167 -31.69 -11.38 -15.94
N ILE A 168 -30.76 -10.64 -15.32
CA ILE A 168 -30.79 -10.28 -13.91
C ILE A 168 -31.11 -8.81 -13.78
N VAL A 169 -32.15 -8.48 -13.01
CA VAL A 169 -32.60 -7.10 -12.76
C VAL A 169 -32.78 -6.86 -11.27
N PHE A 170 -32.56 -5.63 -10.84
CA PHE A 170 -32.84 -5.23 -9.47
C PHE A 170 -34.35 -5.10 -9.25
N GLN A 171 -34.87 -5.84 -8.28
CA GLN A 171 -36.21 -5.62 -7.78
C GLN A 171 -36.10 -5.04 -6.37
N PRO A 172 -36.63 -3.83 -6.13
CA PRO A 172 -36.65 -3.29 -4.78
C PRO A 172 -37.46 -4.22 -3.86
N PRO A 173 -37.09 -4.36 -2.58
CA PRO A 173 -37.85 -5.14 -1.64
C PRO A 173 -39.30 -4.65 -1.65
N LYS A 174 -40.24 -5.57 -1.72
CA LYS A 174 -41.68 -5.24 -1.56
C LYS A 174 -41.80 -4.53 -0.22
N GLY A 175 -42.22 -3.26 -0.23
CA GLY A 175 -42.45 -2.48 0.98
C GLY A 175 -43.32 -3.32 1.93
N GLY A 176 -42.79 -3.64 3.09
CA GLY A 176 -43.60 -4.12 4.19
C GLY A 176 -44.47 -2.97 4.66
N ASP A 177 -45.76 -3.11 4.59
CA ASP A 177 -46.75 -2.25 5.25
C ASP A 177 -46.54 -2.28 6.77
#